data_6c211fd5b1058ee611fc4108c8b74d84
#
_entry.id   6c211fd5b1058ee611fc4108c8b74d84
#
_cell.length_a   1.000
_cell.length_b   1.000
_cell.length_c   1.000
_cell.angle_alpha   90.00
_cell.angle_beta   90.00
_cell.angle_gamma   90.00
#
_symmetry.space_group_name_H-M   'P 1'
#
loop_
_entity.id
_entity.type
_entity.pdbx_description
1 polymer ?
#
loop_
_entity_poly.entity_id
_entity_poly.type
_entity_poly.pdbx_seq_one_letter_code
_entity_poly.pdbx_strand_id
1 'polypeptide(L)'
;MHQSGAPARPLVLALVACAQTVLCAGVVFGWASIAGTLLIAPFEDGGANLTIDETTSIFAVAACASTLSSIVLGYVLDSRGPRICSLVAHAFVAVGCYLFASATSYRGFLVGASLMAFGGPGIQSAVVHVSNLFQDQKFTVMSCISGSVSLSFAILPLFDFLWSRYGVGFRTMFCSYVVVIALSAVTAQLFWPDKPYEQDDDKRQARHEAASPYPALTPERAFVDSAAHTHLVEASLGSYPRSNSRHQMSRHLSYRQSVLSMLAGNYAALSLKDQPFWSQFSSGVYIRILLVFCCTFFMANFYVAALPTELADMNDFTVERQHGLARTFTLISSIGVLAAFAIGWLMDRVGLVACTTLTVVMGQLHMIIIIVWNDRPMPMIFGFVVYTIFRQFLFPVYIACLSTHLGFKYFGILNGLGFAASGVTQLFIAELVRAVRGTCYVAAGEGCYQGTWKELHIVQLCILSALLIVPAIDAFLARRTKVSATPDELRVLSQQNDYASVHQHVAPTSEYDEGIMI
;
A
#
# COMPACT_ATOMS: atom_id res chain seq x y z
N MET A 1 25.48 -20.10 18.42
CA MET A 1 25.86 -18.94 19.24
C MET A 1 24.59 -18.21 19.63
N HIS A 2 24.12 -18.44 20.89
CA HIS A 2 22.94 -17.76 21.43
C HIS A 2 23.29 -16.28 21.67
N GLN A 3 22.68 -15.37 20.91
CA GLN A 3 22.70 -13.94 21.27
C GLN A 3 21.66 -13.70 22.39
N SER A 4 22.11 -13.77 23.63
CA SER A 4 21.42 -13.21 24.80
C SER A 4 21.84 -11.74 24.96
N GLY A 5 21.59 -10.90 23.96
CA GLY A 5 21.61 -9.45 24.12
C GLY A 5 20.18 -9.01 24.48
N ALA A 6 20.00 -8.26 25.58
CA ALA A 6 18.73 -7.63 25.89
C ALA A 6 18.24 -6.86 24.65
N PRO A 7 16.98 -7.04 24.20
CA PRO A 7 16.50 -6.36 22.99
C PRO A 7 16.67 -4.86 23.19
N ALA A 8 17.34 -4.19 22.24
CA ALA A 8 17.37 -2.75 22.18
C ALA A 8 15.93 -2.25 22.37
N ARG A 9 15.73 -1.22 23.22
CA ARG A 9 14.38 -0.77 23.59
C ARG A 9 13.52 -0.68 22.32
N PRO A 10 12.29 -1.22 22.26
CA PRO A 10 11.46 -1.29 21.06
C PRO A 10 11.37 0.03 20.30
N LEU A 11 11.37 1.16 21.04
CA LEU A 11 11.36 2.50 20.47
C LEU A 11 12.60 2.78 19.61
N VAL A 12 13.80 2.33 20.03
CA VAL A 12 15.04 2.51 19.24
C VAL A 12 14.96 1.74 17.93
N LEU A 13 14.42 0.52 17.96
CA LEU A 13 14.20 -0.27 16.75
C LEU A 13 13.21 0.40 15.79
N ALA A 14 12.11 0.97 16.32
CA ALA A 14 11.16 1.73 15.51
C ALA A 14 11.78 2.98 14.90
N LEU A 15 12.60 3.72 15.64
CA LEU A 15 13.32 4.89 15.12
C LEU A 15 14.35 4.50 14.05
N VAL A 16 15.09 3.41 14.23
CA VAL A 16 16.01 2.88 13.21
C VAL A 16 15.24 2.44 11.97
N ALA A 17 14.09 1.78 12.13
CA ALA A 17 13.22 1.40 11.02
C ALA A 17 12.74 2.61 10.22
N CYS A 18 12.24 3.65 10.90
CA CYS A 18 11.85 4.89 10.26
C CYS A 18 13.03 5.57 9.55
N ALA A 19 14.20 5.65 10.19
CA ALA A 19 15.40 6.25 9.59
C ALA A 19 15.85 5.51 8.31
N GLN A 20 15.88 4.18 8.33
CA GLN A 20 16.21 3.39 7.13
C GLN A 20 15.20 3.60 6.02
N THR A 21 13.92 3.66 6.35
CA THR A 21 12.84 3.90 5.39
C THR A 21 12.98 5.29 4.76
N VAL A 22 13.23 6.33 5.58
CA VAL A 22 13.49 7.70 5.08
C VAL A 22 14.70 7.75 4.17
N LEU A 23 15.78 7.08 4.57
CA LEU A 23 17.04 7.17 3.82
C LEU A 23 17.03 6.34 2.52
N CYS A 24 16.25 5.26 2.40
CA CYS A 24 16.49 4.32 1.31
C CYS A 24 15.23 3.83 0.57
N ALA A 25 14.02 3.97 1.14
CA ALA A 25 12.88 3.22 0.60
C ALA A 25 12.14 3.90 -0.58
N GLY A 26 12.04 5.23 -0.59
CA GLY A 26 11.18 5.95 -1.54
C GLY A 26 11.87 7.04 -2.35
N VAL A 27 13.18 7.09 -2.38
CA VAL A 27 13.98 8.21 -2.94
C VAL A 27 13.59 8.56 -4.37
N VAL A 28 13.35 7.55 -5.22
CA VAL A 28 12.96 7.74 -6.63
C VAL A 28 11.68 8.56 -6.80
N PHE A 29 10.78 8.55 -5.82
CA PHE A 29 9.53 9.33 -5.91
C PHE A 29 9.71 10.84 -5.67
N GLY A 30 10.92 11.29 -5.29
CA GLY A 30 11.33 12.69 -5.34
C GLY A 30 11.73 13.20 -6.74
N TRP A 31 11.59 12.38 -7.78
CA TRP A 31 12.06 12.55 -9.15
C TRP A 31 11.74 13.92 -9.76
N ALA A 32 10.51 14.40 -9.56
CA ALA A 32 10.04 15.64 -10.17
C ALA A 32 10.93 16.86 -9.84
N SER A 33 11.61 16.86 -8.68
CA SER A 33 12.47 17.97 -8.29
C SER A 33 13.78 18.08 -9.09
N ILE A 34 14.28 16.95 -9.61
CA ILE A 34 15.57 16.90 -10.32
C ILE A 34 15.41 16.67 -11.82
N ALA A 35 14.25 16.17 -12.26
CA ALA A 35 14.01 15.77 -13.65
C ALA A 35 14.11 16.94 -14.63
N GLY A 36 13.63 18.13 -14.24
CA GLY A 36 13.68 19.34 -15.05
C GLY A 36 14.91 20.24 -14.77
N THR A 37 15.80 19.85 -13.87
CA THR A 37 16.96 20.65 -13.44
C THR A 37 18.26 19.85 -13.57
N LEU A 38 18.66 19.21 -12.48
CA LEU A 38 19.92 18.47 -12.34
C LEU A 38 20.12 17.41 -13.43
N LEU A 39 19.06 16.71 -13.84
CA LEU A 39 19.18 15.62 -14.83
C LEU A 39 19.32 16.13 -16.26
N ILE A 40 18.80 17.31 -16.59
CA ILE A 40 18.93 17.90 -17.94
C ILE A 40 20.14 18.82 -18.06
N ALA A 41 20.68 19.32 -16.95
CA ALA A 41 21.85 20.16 -16.98
C ALA A 41 23.05 19.45 -17.64
N PRO A 42 23.90 20.16 -18.42
CA PRO A 42 25.10 19.60 -19.03
C PRO A 42 26.06 19.01 -18.01
N PHE A 43 26.90 18.05 -18.44
CA PHE A 43 27.95 17.47 -17.60
C PHE A 43 28.95 18.54 -17.08
N GLU A 44 29.20 19.56 -17.88
CA GLU A 44 30.10 20.69 -17.53
C GLU A 44 29.57 21.50 -16.34
N ASP A 45 28.23 21.59 -16.22
CA ASP A 45 27.54 22.25 -15.11
C ASP A 45 27.27 21.28 -13.93
N GLY A 46 27.86 20.09 -13.97
CA GLY A 46 27.69 19.08 -12.93
C GLY A 46 26.36 18.33 -13.01
N GLY A 47 25.65 18.38 -14.12
CA GLY A 47 24.39 17.66 -14.36
C GLY A 47 24.56 16.29 -15.01
N ALA A 48 23.47 15.69 -15.52
CA ALA A 48 23.45 14.38 -16.15
C ALA A 48 23.25 14.41 -17.69
N ASN A 49 23.02 15.58 -18.27
CA ASN A 49 22.88 15.80 -19.72
C ASN A 49 21.82 14.91 -20.40
N LEU A 50 20.70 14.69 -19.74
CA LEU A 50 19.54 13.93 -20.27
C LEU A 50 18.52 14.88 -20.91
N THR A 51 17.73 14.35 -21.83
CA THR A 51 16.55 15.05 -22.32
C THR A 51 15.37 14.87 -21.35
N ILE A 52 14.41 15.77 -21.36
CA ILE A 52 13.24 15.67 -20.48
C ILE A 52 12.40 14.42 -20.75
N ASP A 53 12.34 13.96 -22.01
CA ASP A 53 11.64 12.74 -22.41
C ASP A 53 12.36 11.49 -21.90
N GLU A 54 13.69 11.52 -21.87
CA GLU A 54 14.50 10.45 -21.27
C GLU A 54 14.29 10.39 -19.75
N THR A 55 14.21 11.53 -19.06
CA THR A 55 13.94 11.54 -17.63
C THR A 55 12.58 10.95 -17.29
N THR A 56 11.55 11.22 -18.08
CA THR A 56 10.20 10.65 -17.94
C THR A 56 10.21 9.13 -18.16
N SER A 57 10.92 8.68 -19.20
CA SER A 57 11.05 7.24 -19.52
C SER A 57 11.79 6.48 -18.42
N ILE A 58 12.88 7.05 -17.89
CA ILE A 58 13.65 6.47 -16.78
C ILE A 58 12.75 6.31 -15.54
N PHE A 59 11.98 7.34 -15.18
CA PHE A 59 11.05 7.26 -14.05
C PHE A 59 9.99 6.18 -14.24
N ALA A 60 9.39 6.08 -15.43
CA ALA A 60 8.35 5.09 -15.72
C ALA A 60 8.86 3.65 -15.52
N VAL A 61 10.06 3.34 -16.04
CA VAL A 61 10.70 2.02 -15.86
C VAL A 61 11.11 1.79 -14.41
N ALA A 62 11.65 2.81 -13.74
CA ALA A 62 12.02 2.72 -12.33
C ALA A 62 10.79 2.47 -11.43
N ALA A 63 9.67 3.15 -11.68
CA ALA A 63 8.42 2.94 -10.95
C ALA A 63 7.86 1.52 -11.18
N CYS A 64 7.92 1.00 -12.41
CA CYS A 64 7.60 -0.39 -12.71
C CYS A 64 8.52 -1.36 -11.95
N ALA A 65 9.82 -1.14 -11.97
CA ALA A 65 10.81 -1.97 -11.26
C ALA A 65 10.55 -2.00 -9.74
N SER A 66 10.20 -0.84 -9.15
CA SER A 66 9.85 -0.72 -7.74
C SER A 66 8.66 -1.59 -7.35
N THR A 67 7.60 -1.61 -8.16
CA THR A 67 6.40 -2.40 -7.85
C THR A 67 6.60 -3.89 -8.09
N LEU A 68 7.31 -4.27 -9.17
CA LEU A 68 7.66 -5.66 -9.45
C LEU A 68 8.58 -6.27 -8.37
N SER A 69 9.45 -5.46 -7.76
CA SER A 69 10.35 -5.89 -6.70
C SER A 69 9.61 -6.45 -5.48
N SER A 70 8.38 -6.01 -5.23
CA SER A 70 7.56 -6.48 -4.11
C SER A 70 7.31 -7.98 -4.13
N ILE A 71 7.24 -8.62 -5.31
CA ILE A 71 7.12 -10.08 -5.42
C ILE A 71 8.45 -10.74 -5.05
N VAL A 72 9.54 -10.28 -5.64
CA VAL A 72 10.88 -10.91 -5.47
C VAL A 72 11.39 -10.72 -4.05
N LEU A 73 11.36 -9.48 -3.56
CA LEU A 73 11.85 -9.15 -2.22
C LEU A 73 10.89 -9.64 -1.12
N GLY A 74 9.58 -9.73 -1.41
CA GLY A 74 8.61 -10.40 -0.55
C GLY A 74 8.93 -11.89 -0.38
N TYR A 75 9.25 -12.60 -1.47
CA TYR A 75 9.71 -13.99 -1.40
C TYR A 75 11.01 -14.14 -0.60
N VAL A 76 11.97 -13.23 -0.78
CA VAL A 76 13.21 -13.22 0.03
C VAL A 76 12.90 -12.99 1.50
N LEU A 77 11.97 -12.07 1.82
CA LEU A 77 11.54 -11.81 3.18
C LEU A 77 10.93 -13.05 3.84
N ASP A 78 10.01 -13.72 3.16
CA ASP A 78 9.32 -14.90 3.67
C ASP A 78 10.26 -16.11 3.82
N SER A 79 11.22 -16.29 2.89
CA SER A 79 12.12 -17.45 2.86
C SER A 79 13.39 -17.27 3.70
N ARG A 80 13.94 -16.05 3.79
CA ARG A 80 15.25 -15.78 4.41
C ARG A 80 15.18 -14.79 5.58
N GLY A 81 14.02 -14.21 5.84
CA GLY A 81 13.79 -13.29 6.94
C GLY A 81 14.21 -11.84 6.68
N PRO A 82 13.89 -10.95 7.65
CA PRO A 82 14.01 -9.50 7.46
C PRO A 82 15.45 -9.01 7.31
N ARG A 83 16.43 -9.61 8.00
CA ARG A 83 17.85 -9.22 7.90
C ARG A 83 18.36 -9.38 6.48
N ILE A 84 18.20 -10.58 5.91
CA ILE A 84 18.71 -10.89 4.55
C ILE A 84 17.94 -10.10 3.51
N CYS A 85 16.62 -9.97 3.63
CA CYS A 85 15.82 -9.16 2.73
C CYS A 85 16.29 -7.71 2.72
N SER A 86 16.50 -7.11 3.89
CA SER A 86 17.00 -5.74 4.01
C SER A 86 18.38 -5.57 3.38
N LEU A 87 19.33 -6.50 3.62
CA LEU A 87 20.67 -6.42 3.05
C LEU A 87 20.67 -6.54 1.52
N VAL A 88 19.91 -7.48 0.96
CA VAL A 88 19.72 -7.64 -0.48
C VAL A 88 19.11 -6.38 -1.08
N ALA A 89 18.10 -5.82 -0.44
CA ALA A 89 17.45 -4.59 -0.87
C ALA A 89 18.42 -3.38 -0.84
N HIS A 90 19.20 -3.21 0.23
CA HIS A 90 20.24 -2.18 0.31
C HIS A 90 21.32 -2.36 -0.77
N ALA A 91 21.70 -3.60 -1.09
CA ALA A 91 22.65 -3.88 -2.17
C ALA A 91 22.10 -3.39 -3.53
N PHE A 92 20.81 -3.65 -3.83
CA PHE A 92 20.18 -3.12 -5.04
C PHE A 92 20.18 -1.60 -5.08
N VAL A 93 19.82 -0.93 -3.97
CA VAL A 93 19.81 0.54 -3.88
C VAL A 93 21.23 1.10 -4.05
N ALA A 94 22.25 0.52 -3.39
CA ALA A 94 23.63 0.98 -3.45
C ALA A 94 24.24 0.80 -4.85
N VAL A 95 24.10 -0.38 -5.45
CA VAL A 95 24.57 -0.66 -6.80
C VAL A 95 23.86 0.22 -7.81
N GLY A 96 22.52 0.34 -7.70
CA GLY A 96 21.74 1.21 -8.56
C GLY A 96 22.18 2.67 -8.47
N CYS A 97 22.38 3.18 -7.26
CA CYS A 97 22.85 4.53 -7.00
C CYS A 97 24.26 4.79 -7.56
N TYR A 98 25.18 3.82 -7.41
CA TYR A 98 26.53 3.91 -7.96
C TYR A 98 26.53 3.90 -9.50
N LEU A 99 25.75 3.00 -10.12
CA LEU A 99 25.58 2.96 -11.57
C LEU A 99 24.97 4.25 -12.10
N PHE A 100 23.98 4.78 -11.41
CA PHE A 100 23.35 6.06 -11.74
C PHE A 100 24.34 7.22 -11.67
N ALA A 101 25.18 7.25 -10.61
CA ALA A 101 26.22 8.26 -10.43
C ALA A 101 27.32 8.23 -11.50
N SER A 102 27.65 7.03 -12.01
CA SER A 102 28.72 6.82 -12.98
C SER A 102 28.23 6.77 -14.43
N ALA A 103 26.92 6.86 -14.65
CA ALA A 103 26.34 6.78 -15.99
C ALA A 103 26.71 8.01 -16.84
N THR A 104 26.97 7.74 -18.13
CA THR A 104 27.20 8.76 -19.17
C THR A 104 26.28 8.59 -20.36
N SER A 105 25.39 7.60 -20.31
CA SER A 105 24.42 7.29 -21.37
C SER A 105 23.05 7.03 -20.79
N TYR A 106 21.99 7.26 -21.57
CA TYR A 106 20.60 6.96 -21.23
C TYR A 106 20.43 5.57 -20.62
N ARG A 107 21.03 4.52 -21.24
CA ARG A 107 20.91 3.15 -20.72
C ARG A 107 21.51 2.96 -19.32
N GLY A 108 22.64 3.63 -19.06
CA GLY A 108 23.26 3.60 -17.73
C GLY A 108 22.38 4.24 -16.67
N PHE A 109 21.80 5.40 -16.96
CA PHE A 109 20.85 6.07 -16.06
C PHE A 109 19.58 5.23 -15.85
N LEU A 110 19.05 4.61 -16.92
CA LEU A 110 17.88 3.74 -16.85
C LEU A 110 18.11 2.54 -15.92
N VAL A 111 19.22 1.83 -16.10
CA VAL A 111 19.54 0.66 -15.26
C VAL A 111 19.80 1.07 -13.82
N GLY A 112 20.57 2.15 -13.61
CA GLY A 112 20.87 2.67 -12.27
C GLY A 112 19.62 3.06 -11.49
N ALA A 113 18.73 3.86 -12.09
CA ALA A 113 17.48 4.27 -11.48
C ALA A 113 16.55 3.08 -11.21
N SER A 114 16.46 2.12 -12.14
CA SER A 114 15.63 0.93 -11.99
C SER A 114 16.10 0.04 -10.84
N LEU A 115 17.39 -0.19 -10.68
CA LEU A 115 17.94 -0.95 -9.55
C LEU A 115 17.77 -0.23 -8.23
N MET A 116 17.96 1.10 -8.19
CA MET A 116 17.72 1.92 -7.01
C MET A 116 16.26 1.84 -6.58
N ALA A 117 15.32 1.93 -7.52
CA ALA A 117 13.89 1.82 -7.27
C ALA A 117 13.48 0.40 -6.84
N PHE A 118 14.12 -0.64 -7.40
CA PHE A 118 13.86 -2.05 -7.09
C PHE A 118 14.15 -2.39 -5.62
N GLY A 119 15.19 -1.81 -5.02
CA GLY A 119 15.55 -2.09 -3.63
C GLY A 119 14.60 -1.46 -2.60
N GLY A 120 14.00 -0.30 -2.90
CA GLY A 120 13.22 0.48 -1.94
C GLY A 120 12.12 -0.28 -1.19
N PRO A 121 11.19 -0.94 -1.87
CA PRO A 121 10.11 -1.70 -1.23
C PRO A 121 10.59 -2.85 -0.32
N GLY A 122 11.73 -3.47 -0.64
CA GLY A 122 12.33 -4.51 0.19
C GLY A 122 12.83 -3.99 1.53
N ILE A 123 13.43 -2.79 1.55
CA ILE A 123 13.86 -2.13 2.79
C ILE A 123 12.64 -1.85 3.66
N GLN A 124 11.60 -1.24 3.09
CA GLN A 124 10.36 -0.96 3.80
C GLN A 124 9.71 -2.23 4.37
N SER A 125 9.55 -3.26 3.54
CA SER A 125 8.89 -4.51 3.95
C SER A 125 9.68 -5.24 5.04
N ALA A 126 11.01 -5.19 4.97
CA ALA A 126 11.88 -5.83 5.95
C ALA A 126 11.79 -5.22 7.35
N VAL A 127 11.34 -3.97 7.51
CA VAL A 127 11.29 -3.29 8.82
C VAL A 127 9.90 -3.27 9.46
N VAL A 128 8.84 -3.57 8.71
CA VAL A 128 7.45 -3.49 9.20
C VAL A 128 7.20 -4.38 10.40
N HIS A 129 7.86 -5.54 10.50
CA HIS A 129 7.71 -6.49 11.61
C HIS A 129 8.05 -5.89 12.98
N VAL A 130 8.79 -4.77 13.04
CA VAL A 130 9.10 -4.05 14.28
C VAL A 130 7.82 -3.56 14.98
N SER A 131 6.74 -3.29 14.23
CA SER A 131 5.44 -2.91 14.79
C SER A 131 4.86 -3.98 15.71
N ASN A 132 5.22 -5.25 15.55
CA ASN A 132 4.76 -6.35 16.39
C ASN A 132 5.33 -6.31 17.83
N LEU A 133 6.35 -5.48 18.08
CA LEU A 133 6.88 -5.23 19.43
C LEU A 133 5.99 -4.29 20.27
N PHE A 134 4.96 -3.66 19.64
CA PHE A 134 4.09 -2.67 20.26
C PHE A 134 2.65 -3.20 20.28
N GLN A 135 2.26 -3.91 21.36
CA GLN A 135 0.95 -4.57 21.44
C GLN A 135 -0.22 -3.58 21.32
N ASP A 136 -0.19 -2.47 22.09
CA ASP A 136 -1.28 -1.49 22.12
C ASP A 136 -1.22 -0.43 21.02
N GLN A 137 -0.07 -0.31 20.34
CA GLN A 137 0.21 0.75 19.35
C GLN A 137 0.74 0.21 18.03
N LYS A 138 0.45 -1.06 17.72
CA LYS A 138 0.95 -1.76 16.53
C LYS A 138 0.65 -1.00 15.24
N PHE A 139 -0.60 -0.61 15.04
CA PHE A 139 -1.02 0.09 13.82
C PHE A 139 -0.44 1.51 13.74
N THR A 140 -0.30 2.19 14.87
CA THR A 140 0.36 3.50 14.94
C THR A 140 1.81 3.41 14.50
N VAL A 141 2.59 2.47 15.05
CA VAL A 141 4.00 2.26 14.68
C VAL A 141 4.14 1.81 13.23
N MET A 142 3.26 0.91 12.77
CA MET A 142 3.21 0.48 11.37
C MET A 142 2.93 1.67 10.42
N SER A 143 2.03 2.56 10.80
CA SER A 143 1.72 3.77 10.04
C SER A 143 2.88 4.77 10.05
N CYS A 144 3.62 4.91 11.17
CA CYS A 144 4.82 5.71 11.24
C CYS A 144 5.89 5.21 10.27
N ILE A 145 6.18 3.91 10.29
CA ILE A 145 7.18 3.29 9.41
C ILE A 145 6.76 3.46 7.94
N SER A 146 5.50 3.16 7.61
CA SER A 146 4.99 3.28 6.24
C SER A 146 4.96 4.74 5.77
N GLY A 147 4.54 5.67 6.64
CA GLY A 147 4.52 7.09 6.33
C GLY A 147 5.92 7.69 6.14
N SER A 148 6.95 7.10 6.77
CA SER A 148 8.34 7.53 6.63
C SER A 148 8.88 7.43 5.19
N VAL A 149 8.27 6.58 4.34
CA VAL A 149 8.57 6.53 2.90
C VAL A 149 8.37 7.89 2.24
N SER A 150 7.33 8.63 2.62
CA SER A 150 7.07 9.95 2.03
C SER A 150 8.17 10.97 2.35
N LEU A 151 8.80 10.88 3.53
CA LEU A 151 9.93 11.73 3.86
C LEU A 151 11.16 11.46 3.00
N SER A 152 11.33 10.24 2.47
CA SER A 152 12.45 9.93 1.58
C SER A 152 12.39 10.70 0.25
N PHE A 153 11.21 11.19 -0.15
CA PHE A 153 11.06 12.03 -1.35
C PHE A 153 11.83 13.35 -1.23
N ALA A 154 12.12 13.83 0.00
CA ALA A 154 12.88 15.05 0.24
C ALA A 154 14.37 14.94 -0.10
N ILE A 155 14.91 13.73 -0.31
CA ILE A 155 16.34 13.52 -0.60
C ILE A 155 16.73 14.14 -1.94
N LEU A 156 15.92 13.93 -2.99
CA LEU A 156 16.22 14.49 -4.30
C LEU A 156 16.08 16.02 -4.37
N PRO A 157 15.06 16.66 -3.78
CA PRO A 157 15.06 18.11 -3.57
C PRO A 157 16.27 18.66 -2.82
N LEU A 158 16.80 17.90 -1.83
CA LEU A 158 18.05 18.28 -1.15
C LEU A 158 19.22 18.25 -2.14
N PHE A 159 19.30 17.26 -3.02
CA PHE A 159 20.35 17.20 -4.05
C PHE A 159 20.23 18.36 -5.04
N ASP A 160 19.02 18.67 -5.51
CA ASP A 160 18.78 19.82 -6.36
C ASP A 160 19.15 21.15 -5.68
N PHE A 161 18.89 21.29 -4.37
CA PHE A 161 19.31 22.45 -3.58
C PHE A 161 20.83 22.53 -3.46
N LEU A 162 21.53 21.41 -3.16
CA LEU A 162 22.98 21.38 -3.04
C LEU A 162 23.68 21.72 -4.37
N TRP A 163 23.14 21.21 -5.47
CA TRP A 163 23.62 21.55 -6.81
C TRP A 163 23.41 23.01 -7.13
N SER A 164 22.18 23.53 -6.99
CA SER A 164 21.82 24.89 -7.39
C SER A 164 22.45 25.96 -6.50
N ARG A 165 22.69 25.70 -5.20
CA ARG A 165 23.20 26.68 -4.26
C ARG A 165 24.71 26.60 -4.05
N TYR A 166 25.28 25.40 -4.08
CA TYR A 166 26.69 25.16 -3.75
C TYR A 166 27.50 24.58 -4.91
N GLY A 167 26.89 24.33 -6.06
CA GLY A 167 27.56 23.77 -7.23
C GLY A 167 28.06 22.32 -7.05
N VAL A 168 27.48 21.58 -6.09
CA VAL A 168 27.88 20.17 -5.87
C VAL A 168 27.42 19.32 -7.05
N GLY A 169 28.35 18.74 -7.79
CA GLY A 169 28.07 17.99 -9.00
C GLY A 169 27.27 16.70 -8.72
N PHE A 170 26.45 16.28 -9.69
CA PHE A 170 25.62 15.10 -9.70
C PHE A 170 26.34 13.84 -9.19
N ARG A 171 27.52 13.52 -9.79
CA ARG A 171 28.30 12.34 -9.44
C ARG A 171 28.73 12.32 -7.98
N THR A 172 29.17 13.45 -7.46
CA THR A 172 29.62 13.57 -6.05
C THR A 172 28.47 13.29 -5.09
N MET A 173 27.28 13.85 -5.36
CA MET A 173 26.10 13.66 -4.50
C MET A 173 25.67 12.21 -4.44
N PHE A 174 25.50 11.57 -5.59
CA PHE A 174 25.05 10.17 -5.62
C PHE A 174 26.13 9.20 -5.09
N CYS A 175 27.42 9.43 -5.35
CA CYS A 175 28.50 8.64 -4.73
C CYS A 175 28.55 8.79 -3.21
N SER A 176 28.37 10.01 -2.68
CA SER A 176 28.27 10.24 -1.24
C SER A 176 27.06 9.54 -0.64
N TYR A 177 25.96 9.49 -1.39
CA TYR A 177 24.76 8.81 -0.97
C TYR A 177 24.93 7.28 -0.91
N VAL A 178 25.75 6.67 -1.74
CA VAL A 178 26.13 5.25 -1.62
C VAL A 178 26.71 4.95 -0.24
N VAL A 179 27.51 5.86 0.31
CA VAL A 179 28.07 5.71 1.67
C VAL A 179 26.96 5.71 2.72
N VAL A 180 25.98 6.60 2.59
CA VAL A 180 24.80 6.63 3.49
C VAL A 180 24.02 5.32 3.42
N ILE A 181 23.79 4.79 2.21
CA ILE A 181 23.12 3.50 2.01
C ILE A 181 23.92 2.36 2.65
N ALA A 182 25.24 2.35 2.49
CA ALA A 182 26.12 1.35 3.09
C ALA A 182 26.07 1.39 4.63
N LEU A 183 26.08 2.58 5.24
CA LEU A 183 25.91 2.74 6.68
C LEU A 183 24.52 2.25 7.14
N SER A 184 23.47 2.53 6.37
CA SER A 184 22.13 1.99 6.62
C SER A 184 22.11 0.44 6.55
N ALA A 185 22.82 -0.17 5.59
CA ALA A 185 22.96 -1.62 5.52
C ALA A 185 23.68 -2.21 6.74
N VAL A 186 24.71 -1.53 7.26
CA VAL A 186 25.37 -1.93 8.51
C VAL A 186 24.38 -1.91 9.69
N THR A 187 23.53 -0.89 9.80
CA THR A 187 22.50 -0.86 10.85
C THR A 187 21.50 -2.01 10.67
N ALA A 188 21.14 -2.37 9.43
CA ALA A 188 20.29 -3.53 9.15
C ALA A 188 20.93 -4.84 9.63
N GLN A 189 22.23 -5.02 9.37
CA GLN A 189 22.97 -6.20 9.83
C GLN A 189 23.01 -6.31 11.36
N LEU A 190 23.10 -5.17 12.05
CA LEU A 190 23.24 -5.15 13.52
C LEU A 190 21.91 -5.30 14.26
N PHE A 191 20.84 -4.71 13.72
CA PHE A 191 19.56 -4.58 14.44
C PHE A 191 18.49 -5.57 14.00
N TRP A 192 18.48 -6.01 12.73
CA TRP A 192 17.39 -6.88 12.26
C TRP A 192 17.64 -8.35 12.60
N PRO A 193 16.61 -9.04 13.12
CA PRO A 193 16.69 -10.47 13.41
C PRO A 193 16.61 -11.30 12.13
N ASP A 194 17.00 -12.58 12.23
CA ASP A 194 16.87 -13.53 11.12
C ASP A 194 15.42 -13.95 10.86
N LYS A 195 14.55 -13.86 11.90
CA LYS A 195 13.12 -14.13 11.80
C LYS A 195 12.32 -12.89 12.23
N PRO A 196 11.17 -12.63 11.62
CA PRO A 196 10.31 -11.52 12.02
C PRO A 196 9.92 -11.62 13.50
N TYR A 197 9.72 -10.46 14.14
CA TYR A 197 9.11 -10.46 15.48
C TYR A 197 7.66 -10.93 15.36
N GLU A 198 7.31 -11.97 16.14
CA GLU A 198 5.95 -12.50 16.25
C GLU A 198 5.18 -11.74 17.33
N GLN A 199 3.88 -11.62 17.14
CA GLN A 199 3.00 -11.07 18.17
C GLN A 199 2.77 -12.10 19.26
N ASP A 200 2.65 -11.68 20.53
CA ASP A 200 2.45 -12.63 21.65
C ASP A 200 1.12 -13.38 21.57
N ASP A 201 0.11 -12.81 20.92
CA ASP A 201 -1.16 -13.49 20.66
C ASP A 201 -1.01 -14.63 19.65
N ASP A 202 -0.20 -14.45 18.62
CA ASP A 202 0.13 -15.52 17.65
C ASP A 202 0.89 -16.66 18.36
N LYS A 203 1.77 -16.32 19.30
CA LYS A 203 2.48 -17.32 20.13
C LYS A 203 1.54 -18.05 21.09
N ARG A 204 0.56 -17.37 21.67
CA ARG A 204 -0.47 -17.98 22.51
C ARG A 204 -1.35 -18.90 21.70
N GLN A 205 -1.78 -18.47 20.53
CA GLN A 205 -2.61 -19.28 19.62
C GLN A 205 -1.85 -20.51 19.12
N ALA A 206 -0.60 -20.37 18.69
CA ALA A 206 0.26 -21.49 18.30
C ALA A 206 0.52 -22.47 19.46
N ARG A 207 0.66 -21.98 20.71
CA ARG A 207 0.76 -22.84 21.90
C ARG A 207 -0.55 -23.56 22.22
N HIS A 208 -1.70 -22.90 22.05
CA HIS A 208 -3.02 -23.50 22.22
C HIS A 208 -3.28 -24.57 21.15
N GLU A 209 -2.92 -24.33 19.90
CA GLU A 209 -3.02 -25.30 18.81
C GLU A 209 -2.08 -26.49 19.01
N ALA A 210 -0.84 -26.24 19.46
CA ALA A 210 0.12 -27.31 19.78
C ALA A 210 -0.23 -28.12 21.05
N ALA A 211 -0.96 -27.51 21.99
CA ALA A 211 -1.41 -28.15 23.23
C ALA A 211 -2.80 -28.82 23.09
N SER A 212 -3.50 -28.57 21.95
CA SER A 212 -4.79 -29.19 21.68
C SER A 212 -4.60 -30.70 21.41
N PRO A 213 -5.26 -31.59 22.15
CA PRO A 213 -5.22 -33.02 21.86
C PRO A 213 -5.94 -33.40 20.54
N TYR A 214 -6.61 -32.43 19.90
CA TYR A 214 -7.23 -32.60 18.61
C TYR A 214 -6.33 -31.98 17.54
N PRO A 215 -5.86 -32.78 16.53
CA PRO A 215 -5.11 -32.21 15.41
C PRO A 215 -5.98 -31.17 14.69
N ALA A 216 -5.38 -30.06 14.28
CA ALA A 216 -6.05 -29.02 13.51
C ALA A 216 -6.85 -29.66 12.36
N LEU A 217 -8.15 -29.40 12.31
CA LEU A 217 -9.04 -29.92 11.28
C LEU A 217 -8.54 -29.42 9.93
N THR A 218 -7.94 -30.30 9.13
CA THR A 218 -7.68 -29.98 7.73
C THR A 218 -9.01 -29.72 7.02
N PRO A 219 -9.07 -28.84 6.01
CA PRO A 219 -10.31 -28.55 5.28
C PRO A 219 -11.05 -29.80 4.77
N GLU A 220 -10.30 -30.88 4.45
CA GLU A 220 -10.86 -32.17 4.06
C GLU A 220 -11.53 -32.89 5.25
N ARG A 221 -10.96 -32.85 6.45
CA ARG A 221 -11.59 -33.45 7.65
C ARG A 221 -12.78 -32.64 8.14
N ALA A 222 -12.74 -31.31 8.05
CA ALA A 222 -13.88 -30.46 8.35
C ALA A 222 -15.07 -30.76 7.41
N PHE A 223 -14.80 -31.10 6.15
CA PHE A 223 -15.83 -31.51 5.19
C PHE A 223 -16.41 -32.90 5.51
N VAL A 224 -15.58 -33.86 5.89
CA VAL A 224 -15.99 -35.21 6.27
C VAL A 224 -16.79 -35.21 7.59
N ASP A 225 -16.32 -34.46 8.61
CA ASP A 225 -17.03 -34.33 9.87
C ASP A 225 -18.36 -33.56 9.74
N SER A 226 -18.41 -32.56 8.86
CA SER A 226 -19.65 -31.85 8.54
C SER A 226 -20.64 -32.74 7.82
N ALA A 227 -20.18 -33.60 6.89
CA ALA A 227 -21.01 -34.57 6.22
C ALA A 227 -21.53 -35.67 7.18
N ALA A 228 -20.66 -36.14 8.09
CA ALA A 228 -21.02 -37.09 9.13
C ALA A 228 -22.02 -36.51 10.14
N HIS A 229 -21.88 -35.24 10.52
CA HIS A 229 -22.82 -34.52 11.37
C HIS A 229 -24.19 -34.32 10.66
N THR A 230 -24.20 -34.06 9.36
CA THR A 230 -25.44 -33.96 8.57
C THR A 230 -26.19 -35.28 8.52
N HIS A 231 -25.47 -36.39 8.34
CA HIS A 231 -26.09 -37.75 8.38
C HIS A 231 -26.57 -38.14 9.78
N LEU A 232 -25.88 -37.75 10.85
CA LEU A 232 -26.30 -37.96 12.24
C LEU A 232 -27.56 -37.15 12.58
N VAL A 233 -27.66 -35.92 12.10
CA VAL A 233 -28.83 -35.05 12.26
C VAL A 233 -30.03 -35.62 11.45
N GLU A 234 -29.79 -36.09 10.23
CA GLU A 234 -30.84 -36.78 9.44
C GLU A 234 -31.30 -38.08 10.08
N ALA A 235 -30.41 -38.89 10.63
CA ALA A 235 -30.74 -40.13 11.33
C ALA A 235 -31.51 -39.88 12.64
N SER A 236 -31.17 -38.81 13.38
CA SER A 236 -31.89 -38.43 14.61
C SER A 236 -33.29 -37.85 14.33
N LEU A 237 -33.50 -37.23 13.17
CA LEU A 237 -34.79 -36.69 12.73
C LEU A 237 -35.75 -37.77 12.19
N GLY A 238 -35.21 -38.94 11.79
CA GLY A 238 -35.99 -40.07 11.29
C GLY A 238 -36.69 -40.89 12.36
N SER A 239 -36.41 -40.73 13.63
CA SER A 239 -36.89 -41.61 14.73
C SER A 239 -38.04 -41.03 15.57
N TYR A 240 -38.66 -39.91 15.19
CA TYR A 240 -39.82 -39.37 15.91
C TYR A 240 -41.16 -39.84 15.34
N PRO A 241 -42.14 -40.23 16.21
CA PRO A 241 -43.43 -40.69 15.77
C PRO A 241 -44.25 -39.59 15.09
N ARG A 242 -44.91 -39.95 13.98
CA ARG A 242 -45.80 -39.06 13.23
C ARG A 242 -46.99 -38.61 14.08
N SER A 243 -46.94 -37.38 14.59
CA SER A 243 -48.04 -36.69 15.21
C SER A 243 -48.77 -35.82 14.16
N ASN A 244 -50.07 -36.06 14.03
CA ASN A 244 -50.98 -35.48 13.03
C ASN A 244 -51.48 -34.10 13.47
N SER A 245 -50.66 -33.06 13.51
CA SER A 245 -51.19 -31.69 13.60
C SER A 245 -50.49 -30.77 12.59
N ARG A 246 -51.29 -30.15 11.70
CA ARG A 246 -50.85 -29.19 10.67
C ARG A 246 -50.02 -28.03 11.23
N HIS A 247 -50.23 -27.68 12.50
CA HIS A 247 -49.49 -26.61 13.17
C HIS A 247 -48.04 -27.00 13.53
N GLN A 248 -47.75 -28.25 13.86
CA GLN A 248 -46.41 -28.74 14.12
C GLN A 248 -45.59 -28.86 12.83
N MET A 249 -46.24 -29.28 11.74
CA MET A 249 -45.57 -29.39 10.43
C MET A 249 -45.14 -28.03 9.87
N SER A 250 -45.95 -26.99 10.09
CA SER A 250 -45.58 -25.59 9.74
C SER A 250 -44.37 -25.08 10.53
N ARG A 251 -44.31 -25.37 11.84
CA ARG A 251 -43.15 -25.00 12.68
C ARG A 251 -41.87 -25.79 12.31
N HIS A 252 -42.00 -27.07 11.95
CA HIS A 252 -40.86 -27.87 11.51
C HIS A 252 -40.36 -27.47 10.13
N LEU A 253 -41.22 -27.09 9.20
CA LEU A 253 -40.85 -26.55 7.90
C LEU A 253 -40.18 -25.17 8.04
N SER A 254 -40.68 -24.31 8.94
CA SER A 254 -40.06 -23.03 9.26
C SER A 254 -38.68 -23.18 9.92
N TYR A 255 -38.55 -24.12 10.88
CA TYR A 255 -37.29 -24.42 11.54
C TYR A 255 -36.25 -25.01 10.56
N ARG A 256 -36.69 -25.95 9.68
CA ARG A 256 -35.83 -26.53 8.64
C ARG A 256 -35.40 -25.48 7.60
N GLN A 257 -36.29 -24.56 7.22
CA GLN A 257 -35.97 -23.43 6.36
C GLN A 257 -35.01 -22.45 7.05
N SER A 258 -35.19 -22.20 8.35
CA SER A 258 -34.27 -21.34 9.13
C SER A 258 -32.89 -22.00 9.30
N VAL A 259 -32.81 -23.30 9.54
CA VAL A 259 -31.55 -24.04 9.62
C VAL A 259 -30.88 -24.12 8.24
N LEU A 260 -31.61 -24.33 7.17
CA LEU A 260 -31.09 -24.32 5.80
C LEU A 260 -30.68 -22.91 5.34
N SER A 261 -31.41 -21.89 5.76
CA SER A 261 -31.00 -20.48 5.51
C SER A 261 -29.82 -20.05 6.37
N MET A 262 -29.69 -20.54 7.61
CA MET A 262 -28.49 -20.41 8.44
C MET A 262 -27.29 -21.13 7.83
N LEU A 263 -27.46 -22.35 7.38
CA LEU A 263 -26.41 -23.10 6.68
C LEU A 263 -26.07 -22.48 5.34
N ALA A 264 -27.06 -22.06 4.54
CA ALA A 264 -26.82 -21.32 3.30
C ALA A 264 -26.26 -19.91 3.55
N GLY A 265 -26.66 -19.23 4.64
CA GLY A 265 -26.07 -17.98 5.09
C GLY A 265 -24.64 -18.17 5.58
N ASN A 266 -24.33 -19.25 6.30
CA ASN A 266 -22.97 -19.62 6.68
C ASN A 266 -22.15 -20.11 5.46
N TYR A 267 -22.75 -20.73 4.43
CA TYR A 267 -22.07 -21.05 3.18
C TYR A 267 -21.83 -19.79 2.30
N ALA A 268 -22.75 -18.84 2.31
CA ALA A 268 -22.51 -17.52 1.69
C ALA A 268 -21.56 -16.64 2.54
N ALA A 269 -21.46 -16.91 3.83
CA ALA A 269 -20.53 -16.32 4.80
C ALA A 269 -19.27 -17.17 5.06
N LEU A 270 -19.03 -18.25 4.33
CA LEU A 270 -17.69 -18.79 4.13
C LEU A 270 -16.93 -17.69 3.40
N SER A 271 -16.41 -16.81 4.23
CA SER A 271 -15.79 -15.56 3.81
C SER A 271 -14.78 -15.92 2.73
N LEU A 272 -14.68 -15.12 1.68
CA LEU A 272 -13.64 -15.26 0.67
C LEU A 272 -12.25 -15.53 1.30
N LYS A 273 -12.07 -15.17 2.58
CA LYS A 273 -10.85 -15.35 3.39
C LYS A 273 -10.37 -16.79 3.50
N ASP A 274 -11.30 -17.75 3.55
CA ASP A 274 -11.00 -19.17 3.76
C ASP A 274 -10.96 -19.98 2.46
N GLN A 275 -11.30 -19.35 1.33
CA GLN A 275 -11.32 -20.00 0.03
C GLN A 275 -9.90 -20.22 -0.54
N PRO A 276 -9.72 -21.19 -1.46
CA PRO A 276 -8.44 -21.42 -2.13
C PRO A 276 -8.01 -20.21 -2.96
N PHE A 277 -6.72 -20.10 -3.22
CA PHE A 277 -6.08 -18.97 -3.91
C PHE A 277 -6.81 -18.57 -5.22
N TRP A 278 -7.08 -19.53 -6.10
CA TRP A 278 -7.69 -19.24 -7.40
C TRP A 278 -9.11 -18.66 -7.28
N SER A 279 -9.86 -19.07 -6.25
CA SER A 279 -11.19 -18.51 -5.98
C SER A 279 -11.10 -17.07 -5.48
N GLN A 280 -10.10 -16.74 -4.65
CA GLN A 280 -9.86 -15.38 -4.20
C GLN A 280 -9.35 -14.51 -5.36
N PHE A 281 -8.39 -14.99 -6.15
CA PHE A 281 -7.79 -14.28 -7.28
C PHE A 281 -8.81 -13.94 -8.38
N SER A 282 -9.69 -14.87 -8.73
CA SER A 282 -10.74 -14.65 -9.74
C SER A 282 -12.00 -13.98 -9.19
N SER A 283 -12.03 -13.66 -7.89
CA SER A 283 -13.20 -13.04 -7.27
C SER A 283 -13.48 -11.64 -7.81
N GLY A 284 -14.75 -11.33 -8.02
CA GLY A 284 -15.15 -9.97 -8.42
C GLY A 284 -14.75 -8.90 -7.39
N VAL A 285 -14.54 -9.28 -6.12
CA VAL A 285 -14.04 -8.38 -5.06
C VAL A 285 -12.57 -8.02 -5.32
N TYR A 286 -11.71 -9.01 -5.55
CA TYR A 286 -10.30 -8.76 -5.84
C TYR A 286 -10.10 -7.93 -7.11
N ILE A 287 -10.85 -8.26 -8.18
CA ILE A 287 -10.78 -7.54 -9.46
C ILE A 287 -11.18 -6.06 -9.27
N ARG A 288 -12.22 -5.77 -8.48
CA ARG A 288 -12.62 -4.38 -8.19
C ARG A 288 -11.56 -3.63 -7.39
N ILE A 289 -11.02 -4.25 -6.33
CA ILE A 289 -9.93 -3.66 -5.54
C ILE A 289 -8.72 -3.37 -6.43
N LEU A 290 -8.34 -4.33 -7.27
CA LEU A 290 -7.22 -4.21 -8.20
C LEU A 290 -7.44 -3.09 -9.22
N LEU A 291 -8.64 -2.99 -9.80
CA LEU A 291 -8.98 -1.95 -10.77
C LEU A 291 -8.84 -0.55 -10.17
N VAL A 292 -9.42 -0.33 -8.99
CA VAL A 292 -9.30 0.97 -8.29
C VAL A 292 -7.84 1.28 -8.00
N PHE A 293 -7.09 0.30 -7.47
CA PHE A 293 -5.68 0.51 -7.12
C PHE A 293 -4.82 0.80 -8.34
N CYS A 294 -4.91 -0.01 -9.40
CA CYS A 294 -4.10 0.19 -10.62
C CYS A 294 -4.36 1.55 -11.27
N CYS A 295 -5.63 1.94 -11.42
CA CYS A 295 -5.97 3.21 -12.04
C CYS A 295 -5.51 4.41 -11.18
N THR A 296 -5.79 4.40 -9.88
CA THR A 296 -5.42 5.51 -8.99
C THR A 296 -3.90 5.59 -8.79
N PHE A 297 -3.22 4.46 -8.71
CA PHE A 297 -1.76 4.42 -8.60
C PHE A 297 -1.07 4.88 -9.88
N PHE A 298 -1.60 4.47 -11.04
CA PHE A 298 -1.13 4.98 -12.34
C PHE A 298 -1.24 6.50 -12.41
N MET A 299 -2.41 7.08 -12.07
CA MET A 299 -2.63 8.53 -12.07
C MET A 299 -1.65 9.25 -11.14
N ALA A 300 -1.42 8.69 -9.94
CA ALA A 300 -0.49 9.28 -8.98
C ALA A 300 0.95 9.30 -9.51
N ASN A 301 1.44 8.20 -10.08
CA ASN A 301 2.80 8.15 -10.61
C ASN A 301 2.94 8.89 -11.93
N PHE A 302 1.89 8.89 -12.77
CA PHE A 302 1.86 9.70 -13.99
C PHE A 302 2.15 11.16 -13.67
N TYR A 303 1.47 11.73 -12.67
CA TYR A 303 1.67 13.13 -12.31
C TYR A 303 3.09 13.43 -11.82
N VAL A 304 3.70 12.53 -11.04
CA VAL A 304 5.13 12.67 -10.62
C VAL A 304 6.05 12.72 -11.83
N ALA A 305 5.80 11.87 -12.83
CA ALA A 305 6.65 11.77 -14.03
C ALA A 305 6.42 12.92 -15.01
N ALA A 306 5.17 13.30 -15.19
CA ALA A 306 4.73 14.26 -16.22
C ALA A 306 4.93 15.71 -15.78
N LEU A 307 4.87 16.02 -14.48
CA LEU A 307 4.91 17.38 -13.96
C LEU A 307 6.10 18.21 -14.47
N PRO A 308 7.36 17.72 -14.49
CA PRO A 308 8.47 18.52 -15.02
C PRO A 308 8.32 18.84 -16.50
N THR A 309 7.80 17.89 -17.27
CA THR A 309 7.55 18.05 -18.71
C THR A 309 6.39 19.02 -18.98
N GLU A 310 5.30 18.88 -18.23
CA GLU A 310 4.15 19.77 -18.30
C GLU A 310 4.52 21.21 -17.94
N LEU A 311 5.29 21.41 -16.87
CA LEU A 311 5.81 22.74 -16.48
C LEU A 311 6.73 23.33 -17.53
N ALA A 312 7.57 22.52 -18.18
CA ALA A 312 8.46 22.97 -19.26
C ALA A 312 7.69 23.41 -20.52
N ASP A 313 6.54 22.81 -20.76
CA ASP A 313 5.66 23.15 -21.88
C ASP A 313 4.77 24.39 -21.60
N MET A 314 4.77 24.92 -20.36
CA MET A 314 4.05 26.14 -19.97
C MET A 314 4.85 27.40 -20.28
N ASN A 315 4.51 28.09 -21.37
CA ASN A 315 5.20 29.30 -21.81
C ASN A 315 5.07 30.50 -20.85
N ASP A 316 4.04 30.52 -19.99
CA ASP A 316 3.75 31.60 -19.05
C ASP A 316 4.69 31.62 -17.83
N PHE A 317 5.44 30.55 -17.61
CA PHE A 317 6.34 30.43 -16.47
C PHE A 317 7.80 30.55 -16.87
N THR A 318 8.54 31.39 -16.15
CA THR A 318 10.01 31.41 -16.27
C THR A 318 10.59 30.06 -15.82
N VAL A 319 11.73 29.68 -16.40
CA VAL A 319 12.44 28.42 -16.06
C VAL A 319 12.68 28.30 -14.55
N GLU A 320 13.06 29.39 -13.88
CA GLU A 320 13.26 29.40 -12.42
C GLU A 320 11.95 29.08 -11.66
N ARG A 321 10.81 29.57 -12.14
CA ARG A 321 9.49 29.30 -11.55
C ARG A 321 9.06 27.85 -11.77
N GLN A 322 9.31 27.30 -12.97
CA GLN A 322 9.03 25.88 -13.28
C GLN A 322 9.80 24.97 -12.31
N HIS A 323 11.10 25.22 -12.13
CA HIS A 323 11.94 24.47 -11.19
C HIS A 323 11.48 24.65 -9.73
N GLY A 324 11.11 25.87 -9.34
CA GLY A 324 10.57 26.18 -8.02
C GLY A 324 9.29 25.41 -7.71
N LEU A 325 8.37 25.30 -8.67
CA LEU A 325 7.11 24.55 -8.53
C LEU A 325 7.35 23.05 -8.43
N ALA A 326 8.23 22.47 -9.27
CA ALA A 326 8.58 21.06 -9.19
C ALA A 326 9.22 20.68 -7.83
N ARG A 327 10.11 21.52 -7.31
CA ARG A 327 10.70 21.37 -5.98
C ARG A 327 9.63 21.48 -4.88
N THR A 328 8.74 22.47 -4.96
CA THR A 328 7.64 22.69 -4.01
C THR A 328 6.70 21.49 -3.98
N PHE A 329 6.32 20.94 -5.15
CA PHE A 329 5.54 19.73 -5.26
C PHE A 329 6.17 18.56 -4.47
N THR A 330 7.46 18.32 -4.71
CA THR A 330 8.16 17.19 -4.06
C THR A 330 8.27 17.40 -2.55
N LEU A 331 8.52 18.62 -2.08
CA LEU A 331 8.57 18.95 -0.64
C LEU A 331 7.20 18.76 0.02
N ILE A 332 6.11 19.24 -0.59
CA ILE A 332 4.74 19.03 -0.09
C ILE A 332 4.44 17.53 -0.02
N SER A 333 4.79 16.76 -1.07
CA SER A 333 4.60 15.32 -1.09
C SER A 333 5.39 14.60 0.01
N SER A 334 6.57 15.12 0.38
CA SER A 334 7.39 14.58 1.47
C SER A 334 6.75 14.76 2.85
N ILE A 335 6.04 15.88 3.06
CA ILE A 335 5.34 16.19 4.32
C ILE A 335 4.05 15.34 4.45
N GLY A 336 3.65 14.63 3.40
CA GLY A 336 2.47 13.75 3.39
C GLY A 336 2.41 12.72 4.53
N VAL A 337 3.55 12.39 5.15
CA VAL A 337 3.62 11.52 6.33
C VAL A 337 2.67 11.97 7.44
N LEU A 338 2.45 13.28 7.61
CA LEU A 338 1.54 13.82 8.63
C LEU A 338 0.08 13.43 8.36
N ALA A 339 -0.31 13.28 7.08
CA ALA A 339 -1.65 12.84 6.71
C ALA A 339 -1.86 11.33 6.96
N ALA A 340 -0.80 10.51 6.95
CA ALA A 340 -0.91 9.07 7.10
C ALA A 340 -1.56 8.65 8.43
N PHE A 341 -1.28 9.37 9.54
CA PHE A 341 -1.91 9.13 10.84
C PHE A 341 -3.40 9.44 10.82
N ALA A 342 -3.78 10.59 10.26
CA ALA A 342 -5.18 11.01 10.16
C ALA A 342 -5.99 10.05 9.29
N ILE A 343 -5.38 9.50 8.24
CA ILE A 343 -6.00 8.54 7.33
C ILE A 343 -6.30 7.22 8.05
N GLY A 344 -5.37 6.66 8.82
CA GLY A 344 -5.59 5.46 9.62
C GLY A 344 -6.77 5.64 10.59
N TRP A 345 -6.78 6.74 11.33
CA TRP A 345 -7.88 7.09 12.22
C TRP A 345 -9.23 7.25 11.50
N LEU A 346 -9.20 7.87 10.31
CA LEU A 346 -10.41 8.04 9.50
C LEU A 346 -10.96 6.71 9.01
N MET A 347 -10.09 5.78 8.57
CA MET A 347 -10.48 4.45 8.11
C MET A 347 -11.20 3.67 9.21
N ASP A 348 -10.74 3.77 10.46
CA ASP A 348 -11.36 3.10 11.61
C ASP A 348 -12.76 3.68 11.91
N ARG A 349 -12.98 4.99 11.66
CA ARG A 349 -14.24 5.69 11.97
C ARG A 349 -15.28 5.61 10.87
N VAL A 350 -14.89 5.80 9.63
CA VAL A 350 -15.80 6.03 8.48
C VAL A 350 -15.99 4.75 7.66
N GLY A 351 -15.04 3.81 7.77
CA GLY A 351 -15.07 2.53 7.07
C GLY A 351 -14.46 2.59 5.66
N LEU A 352 -14.16 1.42 5.11
CA LEU A 352 -13.36 1.25 3.90
C LEU A 352 -14.03 1.79 2.63
N VAL A 353 -15.33 1.56 2.46
CA VAL A 353 -16.08 2.02 1.27
C VAL A 353 -16.04 3.54 1.16
N ALA A 354 -16.23 4.24 2.28
CA ALA A 354 -16.16 5.70 2.30
C ALA A 354 -14.73 6.20 2.04
N CYS A 355 -13.71 5.53 2.59
CA CYS A 355 -12.31 5.89 2.33
C CYS A 355 -11.89 5.61 0.89
N THR A 356 -12.36 4.52 0.26
CA THR A 356 -12.16 4.27 -1.18
C THR A 356 -12.81 5.37 -2.02
N THR A 357 -14.06 5.75 -1.69
CA THR A 357 -14.75 6.86 -2.35
C THR A 357 -13.95 8.16 -2.21
N LEU A 358 -13.53 8.47 -0.99
CA LEU A 358 -12.75 9.68 -0.71
C LEU A 358 -11.42 9.71 -1.48
N THR A 359 -10.74 8.57 -1.59
CA THR A 359 -9.53 8.45 -2.41
C THR A 359 -9.77 8.88 -3.85
N VAL A 360 -10.82 8.35 -4.48
CA VAL A 360 -11.16 8.69 -5.86
C VAL A 360 -11.57 10.15 -5.98
N VAL A 361 -12.37 10.66 -5.05
CA VAL A 361 -12.81 12.08 -5.02
C VAL A 361 -11.63 13.04 -4.85
N MET A 362 -10.65 12.71 -4.00
CA MET A 362 -9.42 13.53 -3.87
C MET A 362 -8.62 13.54 -5.18
N GLY A 363 -8.53 12.40 -5.87
CA GLY A 363 -7.91 12.34 -7.20
C GLY A 363 -8.66 13.22 -8.24
N GLN A 364 -9.99 13.17 -8.25
CA GLN A 364 -10.80 14.04 -9.12
C GLN A 364 -10.61 15.51 -8.80
N LEU A 365 -10.63 15.88 -7.51
CA LEU A 365 -10.43 17.27 -7.08
C LEU A 365 -9.06 17.79 -7.53
N HIS A 366 -8.00 16.97 -7.40
CA HIS A 366 -6.69 17.29 -7.94
C HIS A 366 -6.74 17.57 -9.44
N MET A 367 -7.35 16.68 -10.24
CA MET A 367 -7.47 16.85 -11.71
C MET A 367 -8.27 18.11 -12.06
N ILE A 368 -9.37 18.38 -11.36
CA ILE A 368 -10.17 19.61 -11.60
C ILE A 368 -9.32 20.87 -11.37
N ILE A 369 -8.53 20.89 -10.28
CA ILE A 369 -7.68 22.04 -9.97
C ILE A 369 -6.65 22.26 -11.09
N ILE A 370 -5.99 21.20 -11.56
CA ILE A 370 -5.02 21.30 -12.65
C ILE A 370 -5.69 21.75 -13.96
N ILE A 371 -6.85 21.20 -14.32
CA ILE A 371 -7.56 21.55 -15.55
C ILE A 371 -7.99 23.03 -15.57
N VAL A 372 -8.40 23.55 -14.41
CA VAL A 372 -9.00 24.90 -14.33
C VAL A 372 -7.95 26.00 -14.10
N TRP A 373 -6.89 25.69 -13.34
CA TRP A 373 -5.97 26.71 -12.84
C TRP A 373 -4.48 26.39 -13.06
N ASN A 374 -4.12 25.63 -14.09
CA ASN A 374 -2.73 25.30 -14.40
C ASN A 374 -1.85 26.54 -14.72
N ASP A 375 -2.46 27.64 -15.13
CA ASP A 375 -1.82 28.92 -15.45
C ASP A 375 -1.41 29.73 -14.21
N ARG A 376 -1.86 29.34 -13.00
CA ARG A 376 -1.68 30.10 -11.77
C ARG A 376 -0.92 29.31 -10.70
N PRO A 377 0.22 29.86 -10.19
CA PRO A 377 1.07 29.11 -9.23
C PRO A 377 0.36 28.82 -7.90
N MET A 378 -0.44 29.74 -7.35
CA MET A 378 -1.08 29.54 -6.04
C MET A 378 -2.13 28.41 -6.03
N PRO A 379 -3.12 28.36 -6.95
CA PRO A 379 -4.01 27.22 -7.06
C PRO A 379 -3.28 25.91 -7.39
N MET A 380 -2.20 25.96 -8.18
CA MET A 380 -1.38 24.78 -8.47
C MET A 380 -0.73 24.20 -7.19
N ILE A 381 -0.20 25.05 -6.29
CA ILE A 381 0.32 24.63 -4.99
C ILE A 381 -0.79 23.97 -4.14
N PHE A 382 -2.00 24.52 -4.15
CA PHE A 382 -3.14 23.87 -3.50
C PHE A 382 -3.45 22.50 -4.13
N GLY A 383 -3.36 22.39 -5.45
CA GLY A 383 -3.44 21.12 -6.17
C GLY A 383 -2.41 20.11 -5.70
N PHE A 384 -1.17 20.53 -5.40
CA PHE A 384 -0.12 19.66 -4.84
C PHE A 384 -0.47 19.13 -3.45
N VAL A 385 -1.10 19.96 -2.61
CA VAL A 385 -1.59 19.50 -1.29
C VAL A 385 -2.68 18.45 -1.45
N VAL A 386 -3.66 18.69 -2.32
CA VAL A 386 -4.74 17.73 -2.60
C VAL A 386 -4.19 16.43 -3.18
N TYR A 387 -3.23 16.53 -4.13
CA TYR A 387 -2.52 15.36 -4.66
C TYR A 387 -1.82 14.57 -3.57
N THR A 388 -1.14 15.25 -2.65
CA THR A 388 -0.42 14.60 -1.55
C THR A 388 -1.38 13.81 -0.66
N ILE A 389 -2.52 14.38 -0.31
CA ILE A 389 -3.57 13.70 0.46
C ILE A 389 -4.08 12.49 -0.35
N PHE A 390 -4.41 12.67 -1.62
CA PHE A 390 -4.82 11.59 -2.53
C PHE A 390 -3.81 10.43 -2.52
N ARG A 391 -2.53 10.72 -2.71
CA ARG A 391 -1.46 9.72 -2.73
C ARG A 391 -1.32 8.96 -1.41
N GLN A 392 -1.51 9.63 -0.27
CA GLN A 392 -1.40 9.00 1.05
C GLN A 392 -2.55 8.03 1.35
N PHE A 393 -3.72 8.19 0.73
CA PHE A 393 -4.82 7.24 0.85
C PHE A 393 -4.60 5.94 0.08
N LEU A 394 -3.83 5.94 -1.02
CA LEU A 394 -3.74 4.83 -1.97
C LEU A 394 -3.35 3.49 -1.31
N PHE A 395 -2.20 3.47 -0.62
CA PHE A 395 -1.67 2.24 -0.06
C PHE A 395 -2.45 1.73 1.16
N PRO A 396 -2.75 2.56 2.17
CA PRO A 396 -3.50 2.10 3.33
C PRO A 396 -4.89 1.58 2.95
N VAL A 397 -5.61 2.26 2.06
CA VAL A 397 -6.93 1.83 1.62
C VAL A 397 -6.86 0.53 0.83
N TYR A 398 -5.90 0.40 -0.10
CA TYR A 398 -5.69 -0.84 -0.86
C TYR A 398 -5.40 -2.03 0.06
N ILE A 399 -4.43 -1.89 0.96
CA ILE A 399 -4.02 -2.94 1.91
C ILE A 399 -5.17 -3.31 2.85
N ALA A 400 -5.90 -2.32 3.35
CA ALA A 400 -7.03 -2.54 4.24
C ALA A 400 -8.21 -3.24 3.51
N CYS A 401 -8.52 -2.85 2.28
CA CYS A 401 -9.52 -3.54 1.47
C CYS A 401 -9.11 -5.01 1.21
N LEU A 402 -7.85 -5.24 0.85
CA LEU A 402 -7.34 -6.57 0.57
C LEU A 402 -7.42 -7.47 1.82
N SER A 403 -6.88 -7.02 2.96
CA SER A 403 -6.88 -7.79 4.21
C SER A 403 -8.27 -8.01 4.78
N THR A 404 -9.17 -7.03 4.65
CA THR A 404 -10.55 -7.13 5.18
C THR A 404 -11.41 -8.08 4.37
N HIS A 405 -11.30 -8.10 3.04
CA HIS A 405 -12.15 -8.92 2.19
C HIS A 405 -11.59 -10.31 1.89
N LEU A 406 -10.25 -10.44 1.75
CA LEU A 406 -9.59 -11.69 1.34
C LEU A 406 -8.84 -12.38 2.48
N GLY A 407 -8.68 -11.70 3.63
CA GLY A 407 -7.94 -12.26 4.78
C GLY A 407 -6.43 -12.31 4.55
N PHE A 408 -5.73 -13.03 5.45
CA PHE A 408 -4.26 -13.07 5.47
C PHE A 408 -3.67 -14.33 4.84
N LYS A 409 -4.47 -15.36 4.54
CA LYS A 409 -3.98 -16.67 4.07
C LYS A 409 -3.13 -16.59 2.78
N TYR A 410 -3.54 -15.76 1.83
CA TYR A 410 -2.84 -15.53 0.55
C TYR A 410 -2.52 -14.05 0.33
N PHE A 411 -2.51 -13.28 1.41
CA PHE A 411 -2.35 -11.83 1.36
C PHE A 411 -1.07 -11.40 0.65
N GLY A 412 0.07 -12.02 0.98
CA GLY A 412 1.37 -11.67 0.40
C GLY A 412 1.38 -11.83 -1.12
N ILE A 413 0.88 -12.95 -1.63
CA ILE A 413 0.84 -13.23 -3.08
C ILE A 413 -0.15 -12.31 -3.77
N LEU A 414 -1.37 -12.15 -3.24
CA LEU A 414 -2.39 -11.27 -3.84
C LEU A 414 -1.96 -9.80 -3.85
N ASN A 415 -1.35 -9.35 -2.75
CA ASN A 415 -0.76 -8.01 -2.66
C ASN A 415 0.37 -7.83 -3.68
N GLY A 416 1.31 -8.78 -3.77
CA GLY A 416 2.40 -8.77 -4.74
C GLY A 416 1.92 -8.74 -6.18
N LEU A 417 0.90 -9.53 -6.53
CA LEU A 417 0.29 -9.52 -7.87
C LEU A 417 -0.40 -8.19 -8.18
N GLY A 418 -1.06 -7.58 -7.20
CA GLY A 418 -1.66 -6.25 -7.36
C GLY A 418 -0.61 -5.17 -7.61
N PHE A 419 0.49 -5.18 -6.87
CA PHE A 419 1.62 -4.29 -7.13
C PHE A 419 2.24 -4.54 -8.50
N ALA A 420 2.41 -5.79 -8.92
CA ALA A 420 2.96 -6.12 -10.23
C ALA A 420 2.04 -5.64 -11.37
N ALA A 421 0.73 -5.88 -11.26
CA ALA A 421 -0.24 -5.39 -12.23
C ALA A 421 -0.20 -3.86 -12.34
N SER A 422 -0.16 -3.16 -11.20
CA SER A 422 -0.03 -1.70 -11.19
C SER A 422 1.32 -1.24 -11.75
N GLY A 423 2.40 -2.03 -11.56
CA GLY A 423 3.72 -1.75 -12.10
C GLY A 423 3.77 -1.78 -13.61
N VAL A 424 3.14 -2.76 -14.22
CA VAL A 424 3.06 -2.86 -15.68
C VAL A 424 2.38 -1.63 -16.28
N THR A 425 1.35 -1.09 -15.61
CA THR A 425 0.69 0.12 -16.12
C THR A 425 1.62 1.33 -16.16
N GLN A 426 2.66 1.40 -15.31
CA GLN A 426 3.59 2.53 -15.29
C GLN A 426 4.40 2.66 -16.60
N LEU A 427 4.59 1.57 -17.33
CA LEU A 427 5.31 1.61 -18.62
C LEU A 427 4.59 2.47 -19.66
N PHE A 428 3.28 2.64 -19.55
CA PHE A 428 2.51 3.49 -20.45
C PHE A 428 2.69 5.00 -20.17
N ILE A 429 3.31 5.40 -19.05
CA ILE A 429 3.51 6.81 -18.67
C ILE A 429 4.33 7.53 -19.75
N ALA A 430 5.48 7.00 -20.11
CA ALA A 430 6.37 7.64 -21.09
C ALA A 430 5.73 7.74 -22.48
N GLU A 431 5.00 6.69 -22.88
CA GLU A 431 4.28 6.69 -24.17
C GLU A 431 3.18 7.74 -24.21
N LEU A 432 2.45 7.88 -23.10
CA LEU A 432 1.37 8.84 -23.00
C LEU A 432 1.90 10.29 -23.04
N VAL A 433 3.00 10.57 -22.32
CA VAL A 433 3.67 11.89 -22.37
C VAL A 433 4.19 12.18 -23.78
N ARG A 434 4.83 11.22 -24.43
CA ARG A 434 5.31 11.35 -25.81
C ARG A 434 4.16 11.61 -26.81
N ALA A 435 3.04 10.92 -26.64
CA ALA A 435 1.87 11.10 -27.51
C ALA A 435 1.32 12.53 -27.40
N VAL A 436 1.23 13.08 -26.19
CA VAL A 436 0.80 14.48 -25.96
C VAL A 436 1.74 15.46 -26.65
N ARG A 437 3.05 15.36 -26.41
CA ARG A 437 4.06 16.26 -26.99
C ARG A 437 4.21 16.07 -28.49
N GLY A 438 4.19 14.83 -28.98
CA GLY A 438 4.29 14.53 -30.40
C GLY A 438 3.12 15.10 -31.21
N THR A 439 1.92 15.05 -30.67
CA THR A 439 0.73 15.64 -31.30
C THR A 439 0.89 17.16 -31.41
N CYS A 440 1.42 17.82 -30.39
CA CYS A 440 1.66 19.27 -30.42
C CYS A 440 2.79 19.66 -31.35
N TYR A 441 3.87 18.89 -31.45
CA TYR A 441 4.95 19.17 -32.40
C TYR A 441 4.48 19.10 -33.87
N VAL A 442 3.57 18.18 -34.20
CA VAL A 442 3.00 18.06 -35.56
C VAL A 442 2.04 19.22 -35.89
N ALA A 443 1.32 19.71 -34.91
CA ALA A 443 0.35 20.79 -35.07
C ALA A 443 0.98 22.21 -35.21
N ALA A 444 2.25 22.36 -34.82
CA ALA A 444 3.12 23.54 -35.00
C ALA A 444 2.43 24.92 -34.84
N GLY A 445 1.67 25.09 -33.76
CA GLY A 445 1.03 26.36 -33.42
C GLY A 445 1.32 26.80 -31.99
N GLU A 446 1.52 28.10 -31.79
CA GLU A 446 1.59 28.70 -30.47
C GLU A 446 0.31 28.36 -29.68
N GLY A 447 0.43 27.78 -28.46
CA GLY A 447 -0.68 27.39 -27.61
C GLY A 447 -1.19 25.93 -27.74
N CYS A 448 -0.66 25.13 -28.66
CA CYS A 448 -1.04 23.72 -28.84
C CYS A 448 -0.88 22.89 -27.58
N TYR A 449 0.19 23.12 -26.83
CA TYR A 449 0.56 22.31 -25.64
C TYR A 449 -0.50 22.34 -24.54
N GLN A 450 -0.98 23.51 -24.16
CA GLN A 450 -1.98 23.64 -23.09
C GLN A 450 -3.27 22.89 -23.41
N GLY A 451 -3.74 22.96 -24.64
CA GLY A 451 -4.93 22.24 -25.10
C GLY A 451 -4.76 20.73 -24.94
N THR A 452 -3.62 20.20 -25.33
CA THR A 452 -3.35 18.75 -25.32
C THR A 452 -3.17 18.20 -23.91
N TRP A 453 -2.44 18.87 -23.02
CA TRP A 453 -2.34 18.48 -21.59
C TRP A 453 -3.70 18.51 -20.90
N LYS A 454 -4.48 19.56 -21.18
CA LYS A 454 -5.83 19.70 -20.66
C LYS A 454 -6.76 18.57 -21.09
N GLU A 455 -6.73 18.16 -22.36
CA GLU A 455 -7.50 17.02 -22.85
C GLU A 455 -7.12 15.73 -22.16
N LEU A 456 -5.82 15.48 -21.99
CA LEU A 456 -5.33 14.31 -21.25
C LEU A 456 -5.86 14.28 -19.80
N HIS A 457 -5.80 15.40 -19.09
CA HIS A 457 -6.33 15.49 -17.73
C HIS A 457 -7.85 15.33 -17.67
N ILE A 458 -8.58 15.78 -18.69
CA ILE A 458 -10.02 15.52 -18.82
C ILE A 458 -10.29 14.02 -18.98
N VAL A 459 -9.53 13.31 -19.81
CA VAL A 459 -9.66 11.85 -19.95
C VAL A 459 -9.37 11.14 -18.61
N GLN A 460 -8.33 11.57 -17.90
CA GLN A 460 -8.00 11.03 -16.58
C GLN A 460 -9.13 11.28 -15.56
N LEU A 461 -9.73 12.48 -15.58
CA LEU A 461 -10.89 12.83 -14.75
C LEU A 461 -12.10 11.94 -15.07
N CYS A 462 -12.37 11.68 -16.37
CA CYS A 462 -13.44 10.77 -16.79
C CYS A 462 -13.22 9.33 -16.28
N ILE A 463 -11.98 8.83 -16.36
CA ILE A 463 -11.63 7.50 -15.81
C ILE A 463 -11.87 7.46 -14.30
N LEU A 464 -11.38 8.45 -13.54
CA LEU A 464 -11.61 8.55 -12.10
C LEU A 464 -13.12 8.64 -11.77
N SER A 465 -13.89 9.34 -12.61
CA SER A 465 -15.35 9.45 -12.42
C SER A 465 -16.05 8.11 -12.64
N ALA A 466 -15.63 7.34 -13.64
CA ALA A 466 -16.12 5.99 -13.86
C ALA A 466 -15.76 5.04 -12.71
N LEU A 467 -14.60 5.22 -12.07
CA LEU A 467 -14.19 4.40 -10.91
C LEU A 467 -15.11 4.54 -9.69
N LEU A 468 -15.88 5.63 -9.55
CA LEU A 468 -16.86 5.78 -8.46
C LEU A 468 -17.98 4.74 -8.52
N ILE A 469 -18.17 4.08 -9.66
CA ILE A 469 -19.11 2.97 -9.79
C ILE A 469 -18.69 1.81 -8.85
N VAL A 470 -17.40 1.59 -8.63
CA VAL A 470 -16.89 0.49 -7.79
C VAL A 470 -17.33 0.62 -6.34
N PRO A 471 -17.01 1.70 -5.60
CA PRO A 471 -17.48 1.86 -4.23
C PRO A 471 -19.02 1.98 -4.15
N ALA A 472 -19.70 2.46 -5.19
CA ALA A 472 -21.16 2.47 -5.25
C ALA A 472 -21.74 1.04 -5.29
N ILE A 473 -21.13 0.13 -6.07
CA ILE A 473 -21.49 -1.30 -6.08
C ILE A 473 -21.24 -1.91 -4.70
N ASP A 474 -20.08 -1.65 -4.08
CA ASP A 474 -19.75 -2.20 -2.77
C ASP A 474 -20.70 -1.68 -1.68
N ALA A 475 -21.07 -0.39 -1.71
CA ALA A 475 -22.08 0.18 -0.84
C ALA A 475 -23.47 -0.45 -1.03
N PHE A 476 -23.86 -0.71 -2.28
CA PHE A 476 -25.14 -1.34 -2.61
C PHE A 476 -25.18 -2.80 -2.11
N LEU A 477 -24.12 -3.57 -2.34
CA LEU A 477 -24.00 -4.95 -1.86
C LEU A 477 -24.01 -5.00 -0.33
N ALA A 478 -23.30 -4.11 0.35
CA ALA A 478 -23.30 -4.02 1.81
C ALA A 478 -24.68 -3.65 2.39
N ARG A 479 -25.46 -2.84 1.69
CA ARG A 479 -26.86 -2.54 2.10
C ARG A 479 -27.77 -3.76 1.91
N ARG A 480 -27.63 -4.52 0.82
CA ARG A 480 -28.43 -5.73 0.58
C ARG A 480 -28.20 -6.77 1.65
N THR A 481 -26.95 -7.02 2.05
CA THR A 481 -26.63 -7.97 3.12
C THR A 481 -27.23 -7.55 4.47
N LYS A 482 -27.27 -6.25 4.79
CA LYS A 482 -27.91 -5.75 6.02
C LYS A 482 -29.44 -5.86 6.00
N VAL A 483 -30.07 -5.71 4.84
CA VAL A 483 -31.55 -5.78 4.70
C VAL A 483 -32.05 -7.23 4.68
N SER A 484 -31.24 -8.20 4.25
CA SER A 484 -31.60 -9.62 4.28
C SER A 484 -31.39 -10.28 5.66
N ALA A 485 -30.72 -9.63 6.60
CA ALA A 485 -30.60 -10.10 7.98
C ALA A 485 -31.91 -9.80 8.75
N THR A 486 -32.52 -10.85 9.32
CA THR A 486 -33.73 -10.69 10.13
C THR A 486 -33.44 -9.94 11.44
N PRO A 487 -34.43 -9.27 12.07
CA PRO A 487 -34.24 -8.58 13.34
C PRO A 487 -33.65 -9.45 14.46
N ASP A 488 -33.89 -10.77 14.42
CA ASP A 488 -33.34 -11.72 15.38
C ASP A 488 -31.86 -12.05 15.12
N GLU A 489 -31.44 -12.11 13.85
CA GLU A 489 -30.03 -12.27 13.47
C GLU A 489 -29.20 -11.01 13.85
N LEU A 490 -29.80 -9.83 13.71
CA LEU A 490 -29.17 -8.57 14.15
C LEU A 490 -29.03 -8.51 15.68
N ARG A 491 -29.95 -9.06 16.45
CA ARG A 491 -29.84 -9.19 17.91
C ARG A 491 -28.74 -10.16 18.34
N VAL A 492 -28.61 -11.31 17.67
CA VAL A 492 -27.55 -12.28 17.94
C VAL A 492 -26.17 -11.68 17.62
N LEU A 493 -26.02 -10.96 16.51
CA LEU A 493 -24.78 -10.26 16.16
C LEU A 493 -24.46 -9.10 17.11
N SER A 494 -25.46 -8.38 17.62
CA SER A 494 -25.25 -7.34 18.63
C SER A 494 -24.83 -7.93 19.98
N GLN A 495 -25.43 -9.04 20.40
CA GLN A 495 -25.04 -9.76 21.62
C GLN A 495 -23.65 -10.38 21.53
N GLN A 496 -23.23 -10.90 20.37
CA GLN A 496 -21.85 -11.37 20.17
C GLN A 496 -20.82 -10.25 20.24
N ASN A 497 -21.13 -9.07 19.71
CA ASN A 497 -20.27 -7.90 19.85
C ASN A 497 -20.21 -7.38 21.31
N ASP A 498 -21.32 -7.43 22.04
CA ASP A 498 -21.36 -7.08 23.46
C ASP A 498 -20.60 -8.11 24.32
N TYR A 499 -20.68 -9.41 24.01
CA TYR A 499 -19.87 -10.42 24.66
C TYR A 499 -18.35 -10.27 24.39
N ALA A 500 -17.98 -9.89 23.17
CA ALA A 500 -16.58 -9.60 22.83
C ALA A 500 -16.05 -8.36 23.57
N SER A 501 -16.88 -7.33 23.75
CA SER A 501 -16.53 -6.10 24.48
C SER A 501 -16.48 -6.30 26.01
N VAL A 502 -17.34 -7.14 26.57
CA VAL A 502 -17.36 -7.46 28.02
C VAL A 502 -16.17 -8.33 28.43
N HIS A 503 -15.72 -9.25 27.57
CA HIS A 503 -14.52 -10.03 27.86
C HIS A 503 -13.19 -9.26 27.70
N GLN A 504 -13.19 -8.07 27.08
CA GLN A 504 -12.04 -7.17 27.07
C GLN A 504 -11.88 -6.34 28.37
N HIS A 505 -12.90 -6.27 29.21
CA HIS A 505 -12.89 -5.46 30.46
C HIS A 505 -12.83 -6.25 31.76
N VAL A 506 -12.82 -7.59 31.73
CA VAL A 506 -12.65 -8.40 32.94
C VAL A 506 -11.21 -8.92 32.98
N ALA A 507 -10.30 -8.06 33.47
CA ALA A 507 -9.02 -8.53 33.98
C ALA A 507 -9.26 -9.30 35.29
N PRO A 508 -8.69 -10.50 35.49
CA PRO A 508 -8.77 -11.15 36.78
C PRO A 508 -7.86 -10.42 37.78
N THR A 509 -8.47 -9.76 38.75
CA THR A 509 -7.78 -9.36 39.99
C THR A 509 -7.39 -10.62 40.71
N SER A 510 -6.12 -10.99 40.66
CA SER A 510 -5.56 -11.99 41.56
C SER A 510 -5.16 -11.31 42.88
N GLU A 511 -6.05 -11.31 43.85
CA GLU A 511 -5.67 -11.31 45.25
C GLU A 511 -4.95 -12.62 45.52
N TYR A 512 -3.66 -12.59 45.74
CA TYR A 512 -2.93 -13.64 46.47
C TYR A 512 -2.61 -13.09 47.84
N ASP A 513 -3.31 -13.68 48.81
CA ASP A 513 -3.07 -13.64 50.25
C ASP A 513 -1.61 -14.03 50.56
N GLU A 514 -0.91 -13.18 51.27
CA GLU A 514 0.31 -13.53 51.99
C GLU A 514 -0.07 -14.33 53.23
N GLY A 515 0.26 -15.59 53.23
CA GLY A 515 0.24 -16.49 54.38
C GLY A 515 1.66 -16.84 54.81
N ILE A 516 2.03 -16.24 55.94
CA ILE A 516 3.18 -16.47 56.80
C ILE A 516 3.40 -17.97 57.07
N MET A 517 4.64 -18.47 57.02
CA MET A 517 5.39 -19.05 58.18
C MET A 517 6.72 -19.70 57.80
N ILE A 518 7.73 -19.28 58.54
CA ILE A 518 9.03 -19.83 58.94
C ILE A 518 10.13 -19.89 57.90
#